data_d676b3d4019919b34b096d223a5db343
#
_entry.id   d676b3d4019919b34b096d223a5db343
#
_cell.length_a   1.000
_cell.length_b   1.000
_cell.length_c   1.000
_cell.angle_alpha   90.00
_cell.angle_beta   90.00
_cell.angle_gamma   90.00
#
_symmetry.space_group_name_H-M   'P 1'
#
loop_
_entity.id
_entity.type
_entity.pdbx_description
1 polymer ?
#
loop_
_entity_poly.entity_id
_entity_poly.type
_entity_poly.pdbx_seq_one_letter_code
_entity_poly.pdbx_strand_id
1 'polypeptide(L)'
;MGGIIMPYMGGMAQQGYIVPSNIPNLSLWYNGSASATTVNGVSTNNFSSAVVNGTRISSWIDLQGVAGPSNVNGGSGKRPQYAIPIQNSLGAVLYTASGQENLDINPAAWSQSLSGMTIYVVSRPTSTPVTAFPLVVSDTSLGIWWNGTNWSIGQSVGNRGTVTITNDTTKFHMYGMIFDGSQTGNANRQVFRYDKAAKTLTFTGTIGTTTGSPAYWYFGGDNRSGAAGGALASTYMDGYIGEVLIWTRTLSTSEITSVEA
;
A
#
# COMPACT_ATOMS: atom_id res chain seq x y z
N MET A 1 -29.99 -2.23 -1.82
CA MET A 1 -29.51 -3.03 -2.94
C MET A 1 -28.10 -3.43 -2.62
N GLY A 2 -27.86 -4.74 -2.62
CA GLY A 2 -26.89 -5.45 -1.82
C GLY A 2 -25.43 -5.06 -2.00
N GLY A 3 -24.82 -4.54 -0.95
CA GLY A 3 -23.39 -4.55 -0.79
C GLY A 3 -22.93 -6.00 -0.68
N ILE A 4 -22.00 -6.40 -1.55
CA ILE A 4 -21.33 -7.67 -1.40
C ILE A 4 -20.25 -7.45 -0.34
N ILE A 5 -20.67 -7.62 0.89
CA ILE A 5 -19.85 -8.22 1.92
C ILE A 5 -19.16 -9.40 1.25
N MET A 6 -17.82 -9.50 1.32
CA MET A 6 -17.23 -10.84 1.21
C MET A 6 -18.13 -11.75 2.05
N PRO A 7 -18.67 -12.83 1.50
CA PRO A 7 -19.71 -13.54 2.18
C PRO A 7 -19.18 -14.03 3.53
N TYR A 8 -19.62 -13.39 4.59
CA TYR A 8 -19.70 -14.04 5.87
C TYR A 8 -20.74 -15.15 5.68
N MET A 9 -20.28 -16.25 5.12
CA MET A 9 -21.06 -17.47 5.04
C MET A 9 -21.14 -18.01 6.45
N GLY A 10 -22.21 -17.64 7.14
CA GLY A 10 -22.58 -18.29 8.39
C GLY A 10 -22.70 -19.79 8.14
N GLY A 11 -21.91 -20.58 8.89
CA GLY A 11 -22.20 -21.98 9.09
C GLY A 11 -21.29 -23.03 8.45
N MET A 12 -20.26 -22.67 7.71
CA MET A 12 -19.17 -23.60 7.39
C MET A 12 -17.88 -23.01 7.94
N ALA A 13 -17.17 -23.79 8.75
CA ALA A 13 -15.81 -23.46 9.14
C ALA A 13 -14.96 -23.39 7.86
N GLN A 14 -14.86 -22.20 7.25
CA GLN A 14 -13.88 -21.95 6.24
C GLN A 14 -12.51 -22.04 6.92
N GLN A 15 -11.81 -23.11 6.63
CA GLN A 15 -10.44 -23.25 7.05
C GLN A 15 -9.67 -22.01 6.59
N GLY A 16 -9.30 -21.17 7.55
CA GLY A 16 -8.11 -20.35 7.45
C GLY A 16 -8.24 -18.94 6.88
N TYR A 17 -9.43 -18.39 6.61
CA TYR A 17 -9.50 -16.96 6.27
C TYR A 17 -9.28 -16.12 7.54
N ILE A 18 -8.09 -15.58 7.67
CA ILE A 18 -7.79 -14.63 8.74
C ILE A 18 -8.11 -13.23 8.21
N VAL A 19 -9.04 -12.54 8.86
CA VAL A 19 -9.26 -11.11 8.63
C VAL A 19 -7.96 -10.38 9.01
N PRO A 20 -7.42 -9.47 8.20
CA PRO A 20 -6.16 -8.77 8.51
C PRO A 20 -6.11 -8.18 9.91
N SER A 21 -7.25 -7.70 10.45
CA SER A 21 -7.36 -7.20 11.82
C SER A 21 -7.11 -8.24 12.92
N ASN A 22 -7.15 -9.53 12.61
CA ASN A 22 -6.85 -10.60 13.56
C ASN A 22 -5.34 -10.86 13.68
N ILE A 23 -4.52 -10.26 12.80
CA ILE A 23 -3.07 -10.32 12.88
C ILE A 23 -2.58 -9.16 13.75
N PRO A 24 -1.95 -9.44 14.91
CA PRO A 24 -1.55 -8.39 15.84
C PRO A 24 -0.65 -7.32 15.22
N ASN A 25 -0.77 -6.09 15.72
CA ASN A 25 0.02 -4.94 15.30
C ASN A 25 -0.19 -4.54 13.82
N LEU A 26 -1.36 -4.83 13.25
CA LEU A 26 -1.80 -4.15 12.03
C LEU A 26 -1.93 -2.66 12.36
N SER A 27 -1.11 -1.85 11.72
CA SER A 27 -1.00 -0.42 12.01
C SER A 27 -1.79 0.43 11.04
N LEU A 28 -2.14 -0.13 9.88
CA LEU A 28 -2.92 0.57 8.88
C LEU A 28 -3.63 -0.45 7.97
N TRP A 29 -4.89 -0.17 7.70
CA TRP A 29 -5.70 -0.91 6.74
C TRP A 29 -6.61 0.03 5.96
N TYR A 30 -6.30 0.22 4.69
CA TYR A 30 -7.16 0.86 3.72
C TYR A 30 -7.69 -0.17 2.74
N ASN A 31 -8.98 -0.15 2.48
CA ASN A 31 -9.58 -0.93 1.40
C ASN A 31 -10.54 -0.08 0.57
N GLY A 32 -10.75 -0.46 -0.68
CA GLY A 32 -11.58 0.27 -1.64
C GLY A 32 -13.07 0.02 -1.52
N SER A 33 -13.57 -0.66 -0.49
CA SER A 33 -15.00 -0.87 -0.31
C SER A 33 -15.71 0.44 0.04
N ALA A 34 -16.76 0.78 -0.70
CA ALA A 34 -17.61 1.95 -0.40
C ALA A 34 -18.63 1.70 0.69
N SER A 35 -18.81 0.44 1.11
CA SER A 35 -19.76 0.09 2.16
C SER A 35 -19.19 0.41 3.55
N ALA A 36 -20.04 0.86 4.45
CA ALA A 36 -19.69 0.90 5.86
C ALA A 36 -19.28 -0.49 6.30
N THR A 37 -18.05 -0.63 6.73
CA THR A 37 -17.54 -1.85 7.36
C THR A 37 -17.63 -1.67 8.86
N THR A 38 -18.10 -2.70 9.55
CA THR A 38 -18.05 -2.72 11.01
C THR A 38 -16.76 -3.43 11.40
N VAL A 39 -15.80 -2.68 11.92
CA VAL A 39 -14.57 -3.23 12.46
C VAL A 39 -14.66 -3.09 13.98
N ASN A 40 -14.53 -4.19 14.71
CA ASN A 40 -14.60 -4.22 16.17
C ASN A 40 -15.88 -3.55 16.75
N GLY A 41 -17.01 -3.67 16.06
CA GLY A 41 -18.29 -3.11 16.49
C GLY A 41 -18.48 -1.61 16.16
N VAL A 42 -17.51 -0.97 15.53
CA VAL A 42 -17.59 0.42 15.07
C VAL A 42 -17.91 0.43 13.58
N SER A 43 -19.02 1.08 13.21
CA SER A 43 -19.35 1.32 11.80
C SER A 43 -18.41 2.38 11.24
N THR A 44 -17.56 1.99 10.29
CA THR A 44 -16.64 2.90 9.62
C THR A 44 -16.97 2.99 8.14
N ASN A 45 -17.00 4.19 7.62
CA ASN A 45 -16.94 4.40 6.17
C ASN A 45 -15.47 4.44 5.76
N ASN A 46 -15.11 3.72 4.72
CA ASN A 46 -13.74 3.75 4.17
C ASN A 46 -13.38 5.11 3.55
N PHE A 47 -14.34 6.02 3.48
CA PHE A 47 -14.18 7.38 2.97
C PHE A 47 -14.93 8.35 3.88
N SER A 48 -14.45 9.59 3.96
CA SER A 48 -15.02 10.63 4.82
C SER A 48 -16.45 11.05 4.45
N SER A 49 -16.93 10.64 3.29
CA SER A 49 -18.30 10.87 2.81
C SER A 49 -18.74 9.71 1.91
N ALA A 50 -20.04 9.59 1.66
CA ALA A 50 -20.54 8.64 0.67
C ALA A 50 -19.91 8.90 -0.69
N VAL A 51 -19.40 7.86 -1.32
CA VAL A 51 -18.75 7.93 -2.63
C VAL A 51 -19.48 7.08 -3.64
N VAL A 52 -19.52 7.58 -4.87
CA VAL A 52 -20.00 6.87 -6.05
C VAL A 52 -18.90 6.85 -7.09
N ASN A 53 -19.06 6.04 -8.12
CA ASN A 53 -18.06 5.97 -9.20
C ASN A 53 -17.73 7.35 -9.76
N GLY A 54 -16.44 7.67 -9.84
CA GLY A 54 -15.94 8.97 -10.30
C GLY A 54 -15.87 10.06 -9.22
N THR A 55 -16.32 9.81 -7.97
CA THR A 55 -16.19 10.79 -6.90
C THR A 55 -14.72 11.00 -6.57
N ARG A 56 -14.27 12.27 -6.57
CA ARG A 56 -12.94 12.64 -6.07
C ARG A 56 -12.92 12.53 -4.56
N ILE A 57 -12.00 11.72 -4.03
CA ILE A 57 -11.91 11.45 -2.60
C ILE A 57 -10.96 12.42 -1.91
N SER A 58 -11.41 13.01 -0.82
CA SER A 58 -10.61 13.91 0.01
C SER A 58 -9.84 13.17 1.10
N SER A 59 -10.29 12.00 1.49
CA SER A 59 -9.59 11.15 2.43
C SER A 59 -9.99 9.70 2.27
N TRP A 60 -9.09 8.82 2.59
CA TRP A 60 -9.28 7.38 2.68
C TRP A 60 -9.08 6.99 4.14
N ILE A 61 -10.08 6.39 4.75
CA ILE A 61 -10.09 6.19 6.20
C ILE A 61 -9.37 4.90 6.55
N ASP A 62 -8.48 4.98 7.52
CA ASP A 62 -7.85 3.81 8.13
C ASP A 62 -8.86 3.02 8.96
N LEU A 63 -9.08 1.77 8.59
CA LEU A 63 -10.02 0.88 9.26
C LEU A 63 -9.55 0.42 10.64
N GLN A 64 -8.28 0.62 10.99
CA GLN A 64 -7.76 0.35 12.33
C GLN A 64 -7.93 1.53 13.29
N GLY A 65 -8.22 2.71 12.78
CA GLY A 65 -8.38 3.93 13.57
C GLY A 65 -7.10 4.38 14.28
N VAL A 66 -5.96 3.83 13.91
CA VAL A 66 -4.65 4.14 14.53
C VAL A 66 -3.98 5.31 13.83
N ALA A 67 -4.07 5.40 12.53
CA ALA A 67 -3.64 6.55 11.75
C ALA A 67 -4.84 7.44 11.46
N GLY A 68 -4.62 8.74 11.47
CA GLY A 68 -5.65 9.69 11.03
C GLY A 68 -6.07 9.42 9.58
N PRO A 69 -7.15 10.04 9.13
CA PRO A 69 -7.59 9.90 7.76
C PRO A 69 -6.46 10.31 6.80
N SER A 70 -6.35 9.56 5.71
CA SER A 70 -5.43 9.89 4.62
C SER A 70 -5.90 11.20 3.98
N ASN A 71 -5.06 12.20 3.98
CA ASN A 71 -5.36 13.51 3.42
C ASN A 71 -4.83 13.61 1.99
N VAL A 72 -5.56 14.35 1.17
CA VAL A 72 -5.12 14.65 -0.18
C VAL A 72 -4.24 15.90 -0.15
N ASN A 73 -3.00 15.75 -0.54
CA ASN A 73 -2.09 16.88 -0.66
C ASN A 73 -2.33 17.62 -1.99
N GLY A 74 -2.71 18.89 -1.89
CA GLY A 74 -2.98 19.73 -3.03
C GLY A 74 -4.46 20.03 -3.26
N GLY A 75 -4.75 20.89 -4.22
CA GLY A 75 -6.12 21.33 -4.54
C GLY A 75 -7.04 20.20 -5.04
N SER A 76 -8.32 20.47 -5.11
CA SER A 76 -9.36 19.49 -5.51
C SER A 76 -9.05 18.75 -6.83
N GLY A 77 -8.28 19.35 -7.74
CA GLY A 77 -7.86 18.73 -9.00
C GLY A 77 -6.83 17.61 -8.86
N LYS A 78 -6.12 17.52 -7.73
CA LYS A 78 -5.09 16.50 -7.47
C LYS A 78 -5.60 15.34 -6.61
N ARG A 79 -6.90 15.23 -6.42
CA ARG A 79 -7.54 14.17 -5.64
C ARG A 79 -7.81 12.98 -6.53
N PRO A 80 -7.41 11.76 -6.12
CA PRO A 80 -7.76 10.55 -6.85
C PRO A 80 -9.27 10.30 -6.82
N GLN A 81 -9.73 9.40 -7.67
CA GLN A 81 -11.15 9.11 -7.83
C GLN A 81 -11.50 7.74 -7.27
N TYR A 82 -12.70 7.63 -6.71
CA TYR A 82 -13.28 6.34 -6.42
C TYR A 82 -13.82 5.69 -7.70
N ALA A 83 -13.53 4.41 -7.89
CA ALA A 83 -13.96 3.66 -9.07
C ALA A 83 -14.63 2.34 -8.70
N ILE A 84 -15.76 2.03 -9.32
CA ILE A 84 -16.55 0.80 -9.18
C ILE A 84 -17.23 0.43 -10.51
N PRO A 85 -17.51 -0.87 -10.74
CA PRO A 85 -16.87 -2.04 -10.15
C PRO A 85 -15.56 -2.30 -10.88
N ILE A 86 -14.50 -2.63 -10.17
CA ILE A 86 -13.20 -2.83 -10.79
C ILE A 86 -12.85 -4.31 -10.93
N GLN A 87 -12.96 -5.06 -9.85
CA GLN A 87 -12.74 -6.51 -9.84
C GLN A 87 -13.57 -7.12 -8.72
N ASN A 88 -14.23 -8.24 -8.99
CA ASN A 88 -15.08 -8.96 -8.03
C ASN A 88 -16.11 -8.05 -7.33
N SER A 89 -16.61 -7.03 -8.03
CA SER A 89 -17.53 -6.01 -7.50
C SER A 89 -16.96 -5.16 -6.36
N LEU A 90 -15.65 -5.17 -6.16
CA LEU A 90 -14.96 -4.31 -5.20
C LEU A 90 -14.56 -2.99 -5.87
N GLY A 91 -14.62 -1.91 -5.10
CA GLY A 91 -14.13 -0.61 -5.50
C GLY A 91 -12.61 -0.48 -5.30
N ALA A 92 -12.06 0.56 -5.91
CA ALA A 92 -10.66 0.93 -5.76
C ALA A 92 -10.49 2.44 -5.89
N VAL A 93 -9.34 2.93 -5.51
CA VAL A 93 -8.94 4.32 -5.71
C VAL A 93 -8.15 4.42 -7.01
N LEU A 94 -8.66 5.19 -7.97
CA LEU A 94 -8.02 5.46 -9.26
C LEU A 94 -7.13 6.69 -9.15
N TYR A 95 -5.90 6.54 -9.52
CA TYR A 95 -4.90 7.59 -9.65
C TYR A 95 -4.60 7.85 -11.12
N THR A 96 -4.44 9.11 -11.49
CA THR A 96 -4.01 9.51 -12.83
C THR A 96 -2.73 10.35 -12.73
N ALA A 97 -1.72 9.98 -13.49
CA ALA A 97 -0.43 10.69 -13.49
C ALA A 97 -0.59 12.11 -14.03
N SER A 98 -1.43 12.31 -15.05
CA SER A 98 -1.73 13.62 -15.61
C SER A 98 -2.43 14.57 -14.61
N GLY A 99 -3.22 14.00 -13.68
CA GLY A 99 -3.86 14.74 -12.59
C GLY A 99 -2.91 15.03 -11.43
N GLN A 100 -1.71 14.41 -11.41
CA GLN A 100 -0.80 14.50 -10.28
C GLN A 100 -1.46 14.07 -8.96
N GLU A 101 -2.22 12.99 -9.04
CA GLU A 101 -3.07 12.52 -7.95
C GLU A 101 -2.29 11.70 -6.94
N ASN A 102 -2.48 11.99 -5.66
CA ASN A 102 -1.90 11.24 -4.55
C ASN A 102 -2.77 11.34 -3.30
N LEU A 103 -2.55 10.41 -2.39
CA LEU A 103 -2.96 10.51 -1.00
C LEU A 103 -1.71 10.50 -0.13
N ASP A 104 -1.71 11.31 0.91
CA ASP A 104 -0.64 11.33 1.88
C ASP A 104 -1.19 11.19 3.30
N ILE A 105 -0.39 10.58 4.15
CA ILE A 105 -0.63 10.51 5.58
C ILE A 105 0.60 10.97 6.34
N ASN A 106 0.34 11.67 7.45
CA ASN A 106 1.33 11.98 8.45
C ASN A 106 1.06 11.13 9.70
N PRO A 107 1.56 9.89 9.75
CA PRO A 107 1.29 9.00 10.86
C PRO A 107 2.29 9.23 11.98
N ALA A 108 1.93 10.01 12.98
CA ALA A 108 2.76 10.17 14.17
C ALA A 108 3.14 8.81 14.82
N ALA A 109 2.28 7.80 14.67
CA ALA A 109 2.51 6.46 15.20
C ALA A 109 3.60 5.67 14.44
N TRP A 110 3.96 6.04 13.21
CA TRP A 110 4.94 5.31 12.39
C TRP A 110 6.21 6.12 12.12
N SER A 111 6.30 7.29 12.70
CA SER A 111 7.50 8.15 12.64
C SER A 111 8.68 7.55 13.40
N GLN A 112 8.56 6.30 13.84
CA GLN A 112 9.59 5.62 14.63
C GLN A 112 10.51 4.81 13.73
N SER A 113 11.76 4.72 14.15
CA SER A 113 12.72 3.80 13.57
C SER A 113 12.38 2.37 14.00
N LEU A 114 11.86 1.57 13.08
CA LEU A 114 11.41 0.21 13.32
C LEU A 114 12.46 -0.80 12.85
N SER A 115 12.64 -1.87 13.62
CA SER A 115 13.47 -3.02 13.22
C SER A 115 12.73 -4.05 12.36
N GLY A 116 11.42 -3.90 12.19
CA GLY A 116 10.60 -4.76 11.33
C GLY A 116 9.41 -3.99 10.76
N MET A 117 9.04 -4.31 9.53
CA MET A 117 7.85 -3.77 8.86
C MET A 117 7.37 -4.74 7.78
N THR A 118 6.06 -4.81 7.62
CA THR A 118 5.46 -5.54 6.50
C THR A 118 4.42 -4.66 5.84
N ILE A 119 4.48 -4.56 4.51
CA ILE A 119 3.56 -3.78 3.69
C ILE A 119 2.97 -4.69 2.63
N TYR A 120 1.65 -4.67 2.44
CA TYR A 120 0.98 -5.26 1.30
C TYR A 120 0.13 -4.22 0.59
N VAL A 121 0.15 -4.27 -0.74
CA VAL A 121 -0.65 -3.40 -1.61
C VAL A 121 -1.29 -4.25 -2.68
N VAL A 122 -2.60 -4.12 -2.86
CA VAL A 122 -3.33 -4.69 -4.00
C VAL A 122 -3.53 -3.58 -5.01
N SER A 123 -2.94 -3.72 -6.19
CA SER A 123 -2.90 -2.65 -7.18
C SER A 123 -2.95 -3.18 -8.61
N ARG A 124 -3.46 -2.34 -9.53
CA ARG A 124 -3.46 -2.58 -10.98
C ARG A 124 -3.03 -1.32 -11.72
N PRO A 125 -1.84 -1.26 -12.32
CA PRO A 125 -1.50 -0.22 -13.28
C PRO A 125 -2.45 -0.26 -14.48
N THR A 126 -2.78 0.90 -15.06
CA THR A 126 -3.63 0.98 -16.28
C THR A 126 -2.83 1.16 -17.55
N SER A 127 -1.57 1.52 -17.41
CA SER A 127 -0.61 1.61 -18.51
C SER A 127 0.73 1.00 -18.09
N THR A 128 1.55 0.60 -19.07
CA THR A 128 2.94 0.26 -18.78
C THR A 128 3.66 1.57 -18.45
N PRO A 129 4.08 1.77 -17.21
CA PRO A 129 4.63 3.06 -16.82
C PRO A 129 6.01 3.25 -17.44
N VAL A 130 6.21 4.41 -18.05
CA VAL A 130 7.50 4.85 -18.60
C VAL A 130 8.31 5.64 -17.57
N THR A 131 7.66 6.09 -16.50
CA THR A 131 8.27 6.89 -15.44
C THR A 131 8.15 6.16 -14.09
N ALA A 132 9.02 6.52 -13.16
CA ALA A 132 8.92 6.02 -11.80
C ALA A 132 7.62 6.48 -11.13
N PHE A 133 7.04 5.63 -10.27
CA PHE A 133 5.91 5.99 -9.42
C PHE A 133 5.87 5.13 -8.14
N PRO A 134 5.40 5.65 -7.02
CA PRO A 134 5.18 4.87 -5.82
C PRO A 134 3.84 4.14 -5.86
N LEU A 135 3.78 2.93 -5.31
CA LEU A 135 2.52 2.35 -4.82
C LEU A 135 2.24 2.88 -3.42
N VAL A 136 3.17 2.62 -2.51
CA VAL A 136 3.20 3.14 -1.16
C VAL A 136 4.65 3.40 -0.79
N VAL A 137 4.98 4.62 -0.43
CA VAL A 137 6.36 5.00 -0.08
C VAL A 137 6.36 6.11 0.97
N SER A 138 7.36 6.09 1.84
CA SER A 138 7.58 7.17 2.79
C SER A 138 8.44 8.29 2.20
N ASP A 139 8.50 9.43 2.89
CA ASP A 139 9.38 10.55 2.56
C ASP A 139 10.88 10.19 2.65
N THR A 140 11.22 9.11 3.34
CA THR A 140 12.58 8.55 3.37
C THR A 140 12.82 7.50 2.28
N SER A 141 11.85 7.29 1.38
CA SER A 141 11.86 6.27 0.31
C SER A 141 11.83 4.82 0.81
N LEU A 142 11.27 4.60 2.01
CA LEU A 142 10.89 3.27 2.47
C LEU A 142 9.57 2.88 1.82
N GLY A 143 9.49 1.71 1.20
CA GLY A 143 8.23 1.21 0.64
C GLY A 143 8.38 0.44 -0.67
N ILE A 144 7.32 0.46 -1.48
CA ILE A 144 7.19 -0.26 -2.76
C ILE A 144 6.97 0.77 -3.87
N TRP A 145 7.82 0.74 -4.90
CA TRP A 145 7.69 1.64 -6.05
C TRP A 145 8.20 1.02 -7.35
N TRP A 146 7.71 1.54 -8.45
CA TRP A 146 8.29 1.31 -9.78
C TRP A 146 9.36 2.36 -10.05
N ASN A 147 10.54 1.97 -10.51
CA ASN A 147 11.66 2.89 -10.74
C ASN A 147 11.85 3.31 -12.21
N GLY A 148 10.86 3.05 -13.05
CA GLY A 148 10.91 3.28 -14.50
C GLY A 148 11.32 2.03 -15.29
N THR A 149 11.87 1.00 -14.64
CA THR A 149 12.34 -0.22 -15.31
C THR A 149 11.97 -1.49 -14.50
N ASN A 150 12.07 -1.41 -13.20
CA ASN A 150 11.89 -2.54 -12.28
C ASN A 150 11.03 -2.15 -11.08
N TRP A 151 10.40 -3.15 -10.48
CA TRP A 151 9.86 -3.00 -9.15
C TRP A 151 10.98 -2.89 -8.13
N SER A 152 10.81 -2.02 -7.19
CA SER A 152 11.79 -1.74 -6.15
C SER A 152 11.12 -1.78 -4.78
N ILE A 153 11.85 -2.29 -3.80
CA ILE A 153 11.56 -2.12 -2.38
C ILE A 153 12.82 -1.61 -1.71
N GLY A 154 12.69 -0.78 -0.69
CA GLY A 154 13.90 -0.30 -0.03
C GLY A 154 13.68 0.73 1.03
N GLN A 155 14.80 1.26 1.52
CA GLN A 155 14.89 2.31 2.53
C GLN A 155 15.33 3.65 1.91
N SER A 156 15.83 3.61 0.68
CA SER A 156 16.21 4.78 -0.11
C SER A 156 16.50 4.34 -1.54
N VAL A 157 16.67 5.30 -2.45
CA VAL A 157 17.08 5.02 -3.83
C VAL A 157 18.45 4.36 -3.89
N GLY A 158 19.33 4.69 -2.96
CA GLY A 158 20.68 4.09 -2.86
C GLY A 158 20.71 2.72 -2.16
N ASN A 159 19.68 2.39 -1.39
CA ASN A 159 19.62 1.18 -0.56
C ASN A 159 18.31 0.45 -0.82
N ARG A 160 18.28 -0.36 -1.87
CA ARG A 160 17.07 -1.02 -2.36
C ARG A 160 17.32 -2.39 -2.96
N GLY A 161 16.32 -3.24 -2.94
CA GLY A 161 16.23 -4.42 -3.79
C GLY A 161 15.35 -4.15 -5.00
N THR A 162 15.75 -4.65 -6.16
CA THR A 162 15.01 -4.52 -7.43
C THR A 162 14.70 -5.87 -8.04
N VAL A 163 13.57 -5.95 -8.72
CA VAL A 163 13.15 -7.14 -9.46
C VAL A 163 12.45 -6.76 -10.75
N THR A 164 12.76 -7.46 -11.83
CA THR A 164 12.05 -7.31 -13.10
C THR A 164 10.80 -8.19 -13.07
N ILE A 165 9.63 -7.58 -13.20
CA ILE A 165 8.34 -8.26 -13.36
C ILE A 165 7.62 -7.55 -14.48
N THR A 166 7.10 -8.32 -15.44
CA THR A 166 6.26 -7.76 -16.49
C THR A 166 4.99 -7.16 -15.88
N ASN A 167 4.73 -5.89 -16.12
CA ASN A 167 3.53 -5.25 -15.64
C ASN A 167 2.31 -5.78 -16.39
N ASP A 168 1.38 -6.38 -15.66
CA ASP A 168 0.06 -6.73 -16.17
C ASP A 168 -0.91 -5.61 -15.84
N THR A 169 -1.43 -4.97 -16.89
CA THR A 169 -2.40 -3.86 -16.76
C THR A 169 -3.85 -4.33 -16.72
N THR A 170 -4.08 -5.64 -16.83
CA THR A 170 -5.42 -6.23 -16.94
C THR A 170 -5.98 -6.71 -15.61
N LYS A 171 -5.11 -7.04 -14.64
CA LYS A 171 -5.49 -7.63 -13.35
C LYS A 171 -4.91 -6.85 -12.18
N PHE A 172 -5.57 -6.99 -11.04
CA PHE A 172 -4.98 -6.61 -9.77
C PHE A 172 -3.95 -7.65 -9.34
N HIS A 173 -2.84 -7.15 -8.83
CA HIS A 173 -1.76 -7.93 -8.27
C HIS A 173 -1.50 -7.51 -6.83
N MET A 174 -1.03 -8.47 -6.04
CA MET A 174 -0.61 -8.21 -4.67
C MET A 174 0.90 -8.04 -4.62
N TYR A 175 1.33 -6.90 -4.12
CA TYR A 175 2.73 -6.53 -3.91
C TYR A 175 3.01 -6.52 -2.42
N GLY A 176 4.04 -7.24 -1.98
CA GLY A 176 4.43 -7.30 -0.58
C GLY A 176 5.89 -6.89 -0.38
N MET A 177 6.14 -6.11 0.66
CA MET A 177 7.47 -5.86 1.20
C MET A 177 7.53 -6.35 2.64
N ILE A 178 8.50 -7.19 2.93
CA ILE A 178 8.80 -7.64 4.28
C ILE A 178 10.20 -7.14 4.61
N PHE A 179 10.31 -6.39 5.69
CA PHE A 179 11.58 -5.91 6.23
C PHE A 179 11.81 -6.49 7.62
N ASP A 180 13.00 -7.06 7.82
CA ASP A 180 13.48 -7.58 9.11
C ASP A 180 14.93 -7.13 9.33
N GLY A 181 15.09 -6.06 10.08
CA GLY A 181 16.40 -5.49 10.38
C GLY A 181 17.25 -6.34 11.33
N SER A 182 16.68 -7.34 12.00
CA SER A 182 17.40 -8.25 12.87
C SER A 182 18.25 -9.24 12.09
N GLN A 183 17.95 -9.45 10.82
CA GLN A 183 18.64 -10.39 9.94
C GLN A 183 19.99 -9.88 9.47
N THR A 184 20.83 -10.80 9.00
CA THR A 184 22.13 -10.48 8.40
C THR A 184 22.06 -10.59 6.88
N GLY A 185 22.60 -9.57 6.20
CA GLY A 185 22.63 -9.51 4.74
C GLY A 185 21.31 -8.99 4.11
N ASN A 186 21.44 -8.35 2.97
CA ASN A 186 20.33 -7.65 2.31
C ASN A 186 19.16 -8.57 1.97
N ALA A 187 19.44 -9.76 1.43
CA ALA A 187 18.43 -10.72 0.98
C ALA A 187 17.61 -11.32 2.13
N ASN A 188 18.13 -11.32 3.35
CA ASN A 188 17.41 -11.76 4.53
C ASN A 188 16.64 -10.60 5.18
N ARG A 189 17.15 -9.36 5.03
CA ARG A 189 16.51 -8.16 5.56
C ARG A 189 15.33 -7.69 4.75
N GLN A 190 15.35 -7.90 3.43
CA GLN A 190 14.25 -7.49 2.56
C GLN A 190 13.80 -8.61 1.65
N VAL A 191 12.50 -8.90 1.68
CA VAL A 191 11.84 -9.84 0.80
C VAL A 191 10.73 -9.10 0.05
N PHE A 192 10.76 -9.21 -1.27
CA PHE A 192 9.68 -8.76 -2.13
C PHE A 192 8.79 -9.95 -2.49
N ARG A 193 7.48 -9.75 -2.37
CA ARG A 193 6.48 -10.75 -2.74
C ARG A 193 5.58 -10.20 -3.85
N TYR A 194 5.29 -11.04 -4.81
CA TYR A 194 4.38 -10.73 -5.90
C TYR A 194 3.47 -11.93 -6.13
N ASP A 195 2.17 -11.71 -5.98
CA ASP A 195 1.13 -12.74 -6.08
C ASP A 195 1.50 -14.00 -5.29
N LYS A 196 1.68 -13.85 -3.99
CA LYS A 196 2.01 -14.91 -3.03
C LYS A 196 3.42 -15.53 -3.18
N ALA A 197 4.20 -15.12 -4.18
CA ALA A 197 5.52 -15.68 -4.42
C ALA A 197 6.64 -14.71 -4.02
N ALA A 198 7.60 -15.17 -3.22
CA ALA A 198 8.82 -14.43 -2.98
C ALA A 198 9.65 -14.32 -4.26
N LYS A 199 10.25 -13.17 -4.51
CA LYS A 199 11.05 -12.88 -5.70
C LYS A 199 12.50 -12.64 -5.30
N THR A 200 13.40 -13.13 -6.12
CA THR A 200 14.83 -12.86 -5.96
C THR A 200 15.13 -11.41 -6.31
N LEU A 201 15.78 -10.70 -5.40
CA LEU A 201 16.13 -9.30 -5.56
C LEU A 201 17.60 -9.11 -5.95
N THR A 202 17.85 -8.14 -6.81
CA THR A 202 19.18 -7.57 -7.02
C THR A 202 19.31 -6.32 -6.15
N PHE A 203 20.33 -6.26 -5.33
CA PHE A 203 20.50 -5.18 -4.36
C PHE A 203 21.48 -4.11 -4.82
N THR A 204 21.12 -2.85 -4.57
CA THR A 204 21.99 -1.70 -4.63
C THR A 204 22.19 -1.19 -3.20
N GLY A 205 23.41 -0.93 -2.81
CA GLY A 205 23.76 -0.47 -1.46
C GLY A 205 23.53 -1.52 -0.36
N THR A 206 23.51 -1.04 0.86
CA THR A 206 23.31 -1.88 2.06
C THR A 206 21.98 -1.55 2.71
N ILE A 207 21.14 -2.56 2.86
CA ILE A 207 19.89 -2.41 3.61
C ILE A 207 20.23 -2.29 5.10
N GLY A 208 19.79 -1.20 5.69
CA GLY A 208 20.00 -0.91 7.12
C GLY A 208 19.25 -1.87 8.04
N THR A 209 19.46 -1.72 9.34
CA THR A 209 18.82 -2.52 10.40
C THR A 209 17.51 -1.91 10.90
N THR A 210 17.17 -0.70 10.45
CA THR A 210 15.94 -0.01 10.83
C THR A 210 15.33 0.74 9.64
N THR A 211 14.04 1.05 9.73
CA THR A 211 13.30 1.76 8.68
C THR A 211 13.64 3.24 8.57
N GLY A 212 14.41 3.80 9.52
CA GLY A 212 14.47 5.25 9.70
C GLY A 212 13.22 5.78 10.40
N SER A 213 13.00 7.09 10.35
CA SER A 213 11.86 7.76 10.99
C SER A 213 11.11 8.60 9.96
N PRO A 214 10.29 7.95 9.09
CA PRO A 214 9.54 8.69 8.07
C PRO A 214 8.47 9.57 8.72
N ALA A 215 8.35 10.82 8.23
CA ALA A 215 7.32 11.74 8.67
C ALA A 215 6.03 11.63 7.86
N TYR A 216 6.14 11.22 6.58
CA TYR A 216 5.02 11.12 5.66
C TYR A 216 5.06 9.82 4.86
N TRP A 217 3.87 9.37 4.47
CA TRP A 217 3.68 8.27 3.53
C TRP A 217 2.78 8.72 2.38
N TYR A 218 3.07 8.23 1.18
CA TYR A 218 2.39 8.60 -0.07
C TYR A 218 1.86 7.36 -0.76
N PHE A 219 0.65 7.46 -1.28
CA PHE A 219 -0.02 6.42 -2.07
C PHE A 219 -0.29 6.91 -3.48
N GLY A 220 0.09 6.14 -4.48
CA GLY A 220 -0.17 6.41 -5.89
C GLY A 220 0.59 7.59 -6.48
N GLY A 221 1.19 8.42 -5.68
CA GLY A 221 1.96 9.58 -6.13
C GLY A 221 2.89 10.09 -5.04
N ASP A 222 3.98 10.70 -5.45
CA ASP A 222 4.93 11.35 -4.57
C ASP A 222 5.02 12.84 -4.92
N ASN A 223 4.60 13.69 -4.00
CA ASN A 223 4.55 15.13 -4.18
C ASN A 223 5.69 15.86 -3.46
N ARG A 224 6.74 15.16 -3.06
CA ARG A 224 7.90 15.77 -2.36
C ARG A 224 8.71 16.66 -3.30
N SER A 225 8.21 17.84 -3.66
CA SER A 225 9.01 18.82 -4.36
C SER A 225 10.05 19.41 -3.40
N GLY A 226 11.31 18.98 -3.52
CA GLY A 226 12.44 19.59 -2.84
C GLY A 226 12.85 19.02 -1.48
N ALA A 227 12.26 17.93 -1.01
CA ALA A 227 12.75 17.25 0.19
C ALA A 227 14.03 16.47 -0.11
N ALA A 228 15.05 16.63 0.73
CA ALA A 228 16.28 15.88 0.63
C ALA A 228 16.00 14.37 0.73
N GLY A 229 16.35 13.60 -0.28
CA GLY A 229 16.09 12.18 -0.41
C GLY A 229 15.01 11.82 -1.45
N GLY A 230 14.39 12.78 -2.08
CA GLY A 230 13.28 12.60 -3.00
C GLY A 230 13.63 12.11 -4.39
N ALA A 231 14.10 10.88 -4.51
CA ALA A 231 14.32 10.28 -5.83
C ALA A 231 13.04 9.95 -6.59
N LEU A 232 11.90 10.07 -5.96
CA LEU A 232 10.57 9.88 -6.54
C LEU A 232 9.76 11.18 -6.58
N ALA A 233 10.41 12.32 -6.31
CA ALA A 233 9.74 13.62 -6.29
C ALA A 233 8.96 13.87 -7.59
N SER A 234 7.68 14.22 -7.45
CA SER A 234 6.79 14.54 -8.58
C SER A 234 6.52 13.36 -9.54
N THR A 235 6.48 12.14 -9.03
CA THR A 235 6.12 10.95 -9.79
C THR A 235 4.74 10.44 -9.40
N TYR A 236 3.94 10.04 -10.37
CA TYR A 236 2.55 9.68 -10.17
C TYR A 236 2.18 8.43 -10.93
N MET A 237 1.30 7.63 -10.33
CA MET A 237 0.78 6.40 -10.88
C MET A 237 -0.37 6.67 -11.85
N ASP A 238 -0.45 5.87 -12.92
CA ASP A 238 -1.69 5.61 -13.65
C ASP A 238 -2.19 4.23 -13.26
N GLY A 239 -3.29 4.18 -12.49
CA GLY A 239 -3.80 2.89 -12.05
C GLY A 239 -4.63 2.94 -10.78
N TYR A 240 -4.94 1.77 -10.28
CA TYR A 240 -5.83 1.55 -9.15
C TYR A 240 -5.06 0.98 -7.95
N ILE A 241 -5.39 1.48 -6.77
CA ILE A 241 -5.03 0.85 -5.50
C ILE A 241 -6.34 0.39 -4.84
N GLY A 242 -6.48 -0.92 -4.63
CA GLY A 242 -7.66 -1.53 -4.02
C GLY A 242 -7.52 -1.69 -2.52
N GLU A 243 -6.29 -2.01 -2.05
CA GLU A 243 -6.05 -2.26 -0.64
C GLU A 243 -4.62 -1.94 -0.25
N VAL A 244 -4.43 -1.43 0.95
CA VAL A 244 -3.12 -1.22 1.58
C VAL A 244 -3.16 -1.71 3.02
N LEU A 245 -2.19 -2.55 3.38
CA LEU A 245 -2.01 -3.10 4.71
C LEU A 245 -0.59 -2.82 5.18
N ILE A 246 -0.42 -2.31 6.39
CA ILE A 246 0.90 -2.08 6.98
C ILE A 246 0.95 -2.58 8.43
N TRP A 247 1.93 -3.42 8.71
CA TRP A 247 2.32 -3.83 10.06
C TRP A 247 3.65 -3.19 10.44
N THR A 248 3.75 -2.70 11.65
CA THR A 248 4.99 -2.12 12.20
C THR A 248 5.92 -3.19 12.77
N ARG A 249 5.88 -4.37 12.21
CA ARG A 249 6.74 -5.52 12.51
C ARG A 249 6.90 -6.43 11.30
N THR A 250 7.86 -7.30 11.37
CA THR A 250 7.97 -8.45 10.46
C THR A 250 6.86 -9.46 10.78
N LEU A 251 6.10 -9.87 9.76
CA LEU A 251 5.15 -10.99 9.88
C LEU A 251 5.87 -12.33 9.82
N SER A 252 5.39 -13.29 10.60
CA SER A 252 5.82 -14.68 10.51
C SER A 252 5.34 -15.34 9.20
N THR A 253 5.96 -16.45 8.81
CA THR A 253 5.56 -17.18 7.59
C THR A 253 4.08 -17.59 7.61
N SER A 254 3.55 -18.00 8.76
CA SER A 254 2.14 -18.37 8.90
C SER A 254 1.21 -17.17 8.73
N GLU A 255 1.58 -16.01 9.26
CA GLU A 255 0.81 -14.77 9.08
C GLU A 255 0.86 -14.28 7.63
N ILE A 256 2.02 -14.35 7.00
CA ILE A 256 2.18 -14.07 5.56
C ILE A 256 1.25 -14.97 4.73
N THR A 257 1.26 -16.28 5.00
CA THR A 257 0.36 -17.22 4.31
C THR A 257 -1.11 -16.85 4.52
N SER A 258 -1.46 -16.39 5.70
CA SER A 258 -2.83 -15.99 6.03
C SER A 258 -3.25 -14.69 5.34
N VAL A 259 -2.36 -13.71 5.22
CA VAL A 259 -2.62 -12.47 4.46
C VAL A 259 -2.81 -12.76 2.97
N GLU A 260 -2.09 -13.75 2.46
CA GLU A 260 -2.06 -14.09 1.04
C GLU A 260 -3.09 -15.16 0.65
N ALA A 261 -3.89 -15.67 1.58
CA ALA A 261 -4.90 -16.70 1.30
C ALA A 261 -6.06 -16.16 0.45
#